data_9e8651b389871f7262c67201d944584d
#
_entry.id   9e8651b389871f7262c67201d944584d
#
_cell.length_a   1.000
_cell.length_b   1.000
_cell.length_c   1.000
_cell.angle_alpha   90.00
_cell.angle_beta   90.00
_cell.angle_gamma   90.00
#
_symmetry.space_group_name_H-M   'P 1'
#
loop_
_entity.id
_entity.type
_entity.pdbx_description
1 polymer ?
#
loop_
_entity_poly.entity_id
_entity_poly.type
_entity_poly.pdbx_seq_one_letter_code
_entity_poly.pdbx_strand_id
1 'polypeptide(L)'
;MYYDYHMHCDFSRDSKTPMEEMIRRSIGLNLKEICFTDHSDYSILINNIEEDHAVDYKNYLKSLEFFQNKYKEKINIKKGVEIGLQNHTIDKCIEDIKSHDFDFVIASIHTINKFDLIDRDFYKDKSQYEAYRQYYENLYNIIKKFKNYSVLGHLDLVKRYGDLNNIIDDKVFGDEIDEILKMAIYDGKGIEINTSCFRYNMPDLTPSSYILKRYKELGGEIITTGSDSHNPAQVAYGFKEVYSRLKDMGYKYICTFDKMNANFIKL
;
A
#
# COMPACT_ATOMS: atom_id res chain seq x y z
N MET A 1 6.86 2.92 19.54
CA MET A 1 5.47 3.34 19.33
C MET A 1 5.17 3.05 17.87
N TYR A 2 4.01 2.41 17.54
CA TYR A 2 3.76 1.95 16.16
C TYR A 2 2.54 2.65 15.57
N TYR A 3 2.54 2.77 14.24
CA TYR A 3 1.54 3.43 13.40
C TYR A 3 1.25 2.51 12.22
N ASP A 4 0.02 2.02 12.08
CA ASP A 4 -0.36 1.09 11.02
C ASP A 4 -1.21 1.79 9.97
N TYR A 5 -0.63 2.02 8.80
CA TYR A 5 -1.21 2.82 7.73
C TYR A 5 -1.69 1.99 6.53
N HIS A 6 -1.88 0.66 6.75
CA HIS A 6 -2.45 -0.22 5.75
C HIS A 6 -3.20 -1.36 6.42
N MET A 7 -4.51 -1.25 6.47
CA MET A 7 -5.39 -2.29 7.02
C MET A 7 -6.77 -2.24 6.39
N HIS A 8 -7.39 -3.42 6.33
CA HIS A 8 -8.67 -3.66 5.71
C HIS A 8 -9.69 -4.16 6.74
N CYS A 9 -10.96 -3.94 6.43
CA CYS A 9 -12.08 -4.47 7.19
C CYS A 9 -13.16 -5.02 6.25
N ASP A 10 -14.36 -5.26 6.76
CA ASP A 10 -15.49 -5.78 6.00
C ASP A 10 -16.05 -4.85 4.91
N PHE A 11 -15.39 -3.72 4.66
CA PHE A 11 -15.61 -2.89 3.48
C PHE A 11 -14.77 -3.32 2.28
N SER A 12 -13.68 -4.07 2.49
CA SER A 12 -12.92 -4.73 1.42
C SER A 12 -13.50 -6.09 1.10
N ARG A 13 -13.55 -6.46 -0.19
CA ARG A 13 -14.09 -7.74 -0.66
C ARG A 13 -13.43 -8.96 -0.02
N ASP A 14 -12.15 -8.88 0.25
CA ASP A 14 -11.29 -9.97 0.73
C ASP A 14 -11.12 -9.99 2.25
N SER A 15 -11.78 -9.08 2.97
CA SER A 15 -11.86 -9.09 4.43
C SER A 15 -13.31 -9.28 4.91
N LYS A 16 -13.47 -10.10 5.95
CA LYS A 16 -14.76 -10.31 6.64
C LYS A 16 -14.75 -9.79 8.07
N THR A 17 -13.67 -9.14 8.45
CA THR A 17 -13.46 -8.67 9.82
C THR A 17 -14.16 -7.32 10.03
N PRO A 18 -15.10 -7.20 10.95
CA PRO A 18 -15.72 -5.92 11.26
C PRO A 18 -14.68 -4.86 11.63
N MET A 19 -14.85 -3.64 11.14
CA MET A 19 -13.94 -2.52 11.41
C MET A 19 -13.64 -2.36 12.92
N GLU A 20 -14.64 -2.54 13.78
CA GLU A 20 -14.47 -2.41 15.23
C GLU A 20 -13.52 -3.46 15.83
N GLU A 21 -13.46 -4.66 15.29
CA GLU A 21 -12.54 -5.70 15.77
C GLU A 21 -11.09 -5.32 15.48
N MET A 22 -10.83 -4.77 14.31
CA MET A 22 -9.51 -4.25 13.92
C MET A 22 -9.08 -3.11 14.85
N ILE A 23 -9.99 -2.18 15.17
CA ILE A 23 -9.74 -1.07 16.11
C ILE A 23 -9.43 -1.60 17.51
N ARG A 24 -10.24 -2.52 18.04
CA ARG A 24 -10.02 -3.12 19.37
C ARG A 24 -8.68 -3.84 19.47
N ARG A 25 -8.29 -4.53 18.42
CA ARG A 25 -6.98 -5.18 18.32
C ARG A 25 -5.85 -4.17 18.34
N SER A 26 -5.98 -3.10 17.57
CA SER A 26 -4.99 -2.02 17.51
C SER A 26 -4.79 -1.33 18.87
N ILE A 27 -5.89 -1.08 19.58
CA ILE A 27 -5.85 -0.57 20.96
C ILE A 27 -5.12 -1.56 21.88
N GLY A 28 -5.45 -2.86 21.79
CA GLY A 28 -4.81 -3.91 22.59
C GLY A 28 -3.30 -4.05 22.33
N LEU A 29 -2.84 -3.66 21.17
CA LEU A 29 -1.42 -3.59 20.78
C LEU A 29 -0.76 -2.24 21.14
N ASN A 30 -1.49 -1.31 21.75
CA ASN A 30 -1.04 0.05 22.08
C ASN A 30 -0.55 0.85 20.85
N LEU A 31 -1.18 0.66 19.71
CA LEU A 31 -0.95 1.51 18.55
C LEU A 31 -1.42 2.93 18.85
N LYS A 32 -0.73 3.94 18.33
CA LYS A 32 -1.09 5.34 18.53
C LYS A 32 -2.08 5.85 17.50
N GLU A 33 -1.90 5.39 16.29
CA GLU A 33 -2.71 5.80 15.16
C GLU A 33 -2.80 4.65 14.15
N ILE A 34 -3.95 4.53 13.55
CA ILE A 34 -4.22 3.56 12.47
C ILE A 34 -4.93 4.26 11.33
N CYS A 35 -4.72 3.77 10.12
CA CYS A 35 -5.44 4.22 8.94
C CYS A 35 -6.10 3.01 8.27
N PHE A 36 -7.42 3.03 8.15
CA PHE A 36 -8.10 2.07 7.29
C PHE A 36 -7.89 2.47 5.84
N THR A 37 -7.62 1.47 5.01
CA THR A 37 -7.29 1.65 3.60
C THR A 37 -7.96 0.57 2.77
N ASP A 38 -9.28 0.42 2.97
CA ASP A 38 -10.07 -0.58 2.26
C ASP A 38 -9.94 -0.40 0.74
N HIS A 39 -10.02 -1.52 0.01
CA HIS A 39 -9.76 -1.57 -1.43
C HIS A 39 -10.76 -0.78 -2.27
N SER A 40 -10.24 -0.09 -3.28
CA SER A 40 -11.03 0.45 -4.37
C SER A 40 -10.37 0.14 -5.70
N ASP A 41 -10.80 -0.95 -6.30
CA ASP A 41 -10.27 -1.50 -7.54
C ASP A 41 -11.34 -1.50 -8.62
N TYR A 42 -10.97 -1.14 -9.84
CA TYR A 42 -11.87 -1.02 -10.98
C TYR A 42 -11.43 -1.90 -12.14
N SER A 43 -12.41 -2.42 -12.87
CA SER A 43 -12.18 -3.12 -14.15
C SER A 43 -11.27 -4.34 -13.99
N ILE A 44 -11.58 -5.21 -13.02
CA ILE A 44 -10.90 -6.48 -12.78
C ILE A 44 -11.60 -7.59 -13.55
N LEU A 45 -10.86 -8.42 -14.25
CA LEU A 45 -11.39 -9.56 -14.98
C LEU A 45 -11.37 -10.81 -14.10
N ILE A 46 -12.54 -11.26 -13.64
CA ILE A 46 -12.73 -12.47 -12.84
C ILE A 46 -13.58 -13.45 -13.63
N ASN A 47 -13.06 -14.64 -13.91
CA ASN A 47 -13.78 -15.65 -14.73
C ASN A 47 -14.32 -15.08 -16.06
N ASN A 48 -13.56 -14.20 -16.73
CA ASN A 48 -13.94 -13.47 -17.95
C ASN A 48 -15.12 -12.48 -17.77
N ILE A 49 -15.47 -12.12 -16.56
CA ILE A 49 -16.44 -11.06 -16.25
C ILE A 49 -15.68 -9.88 -15.67
N GLU A 50 -15.91 -8.70 -16.22
CA GLU A 50 -15.32 -7.46 -15.73
C GLU A 50 -16.15 -6.93 -14.55
N GLU A 51 -15.49 -6.73 -13.41
CA GLU A 51 -16.12 -6.28 -12.17
C GLU A 51 -15.39 -5.08 -11.58
N ASP A 52 -16.13 -4.21 -10.90
CA ASP A 52 -15.62 -3.16 -10.04
C ASP A 52 -15.71 -3.61 -8.57
N HIS A 53 -14.62 -3.49 -7.83
CA HIS A 53 -14.55 -3.78 -6.40
C HIS A 53 -14.22 -2.50 -5.63
N ALA A 54 -14.98 -1.45 -5.88
CA ALA A 54 -14.83 -0.19 -5.18
C ALA A 54 -15.55 -0.21 -3.84
N VAL A 55 -14.92 0.34 -2.82
CA VAL A 55 -15.53 0.54 -1.51
C VAL A 55 -16.78 1.43 -1.62
N ASP A 56 -17.83 1.13 -0.86
CA ASP A 56 -18.96 2.05 -0.68
C ASP A 56 -18.51 3.26 0.15
N TYR A 57 -17.95 4.25 -0.50
CA TYR A 57 -17.36 5.44 0.14
C TYR A 57 -18.30 6.11 1.13
N LYS A 58 -19.60 6.19 0.83
CA LYS A 58 -20.57 6.85 1.69
C LYS A 58 -20.72 6.13 3.04
N ASN A 59 -20.90 4.83 3.02
CA ASN A 59 -21.05 4.04 4.24
C ASN A 59 -19.70 3.84 4.93
N TYR A 60 -18.62 3.69 4.19
CA TYR A 60 -17.26 3.57 4.70
C TYR A 60 -16.84 4.80 5.52
N LEU A 61 -16.89 5.98 4.93
CA LEU A 61 -16.50 7.23 5.61
C LEU A 61 -17.40 7.54 6.81
N LYS A 62 -18.71 7.26 6.70
CA LYS A 62 -19.63 7.38 7.83
C LYS A 62 -19.25 6.45 8.99
N SER A 63 -18.85 5.22 8.68
CA SER A 63 -18.40 4.25 9.70
C SER A 63 -17.08 4.71 10.34
N LEU A 64 -16.14 5.20 9.56
CA LEU A 64 -14.90 5.77 10.08
C LEU A 64 -15.17 6.95 11.02
N GLU A 65 -16.03 7.88 10.65
CA GLU A 65 -16.41 9.01 11.51
C GLU A 65 -17.08 8.59 12.82
N PHE A 66 -17.94 7.60 12.76
CA PHE A 66 -18.54 7.01 13.96
C PHE A 66 -17.46 6.44 14.89
N PHE A 67 -16.53 5.63 14.37
CA PHE A 67 -15.49 5.03 15.19
C PHE A 67 -14.41 6.00 15.64
N GLN A 68 -14.07 7.02 14.83
CA GLN A 68 -13.23 8.14 15.27
C GLN A 68 -13.80 8.79 16.54
N ASN A 69 -15.09 9.12 16.55
CA ASN A 69 -15.75 9.71 17.72
C ASN A 69 -15.80 8.74 18.90
N LYS A 70 -16.11 7.47 18.67
CA LYS A 70 -16.24 6.43 19.72
C LYS A 70 -14.93 6.15 20.43
N TYR A 71 -13.82 6.17 19.70
CA TYR A 71 -12.51 5.76 20.21
C TYR A 71 -11.49 6.91 20.37
N LYS A 72 -11.89 8.17 20.20
CA LYS A 72 -11.03 9.35 20.19
C LYS A 72 -10.05 9.47 21.36
N GLU A 73 -10.42 8.96 22.56
CA GLU A 73 -9.56 9.00 23.75
C GLU A 73 -8.60 7.79 23.85
N LYS A 74 -8.71 6.84 22.92
CA LYS A 74 -7.95 5.58 22.96
C LYS A 74 -6.97 5.42 21.83
N ILE A 75 -7.37 5.81 20.62
CA ILE A 75 -6.57 5.66 19.41
C ILE A 75 -7.00 6.69 18.37
N ASN A 76 -6.04 7.21 17.61
CA ASN A 76 -6.36 8.05 16.46
C ASN A 76 -6.63 7.15 15.24
N ILE A 77 -7.76 7.38 14.58
CA ILE A 77 -8.18 6.62 13.38
C ILE A 77 -8.18 7.59 12.21
N LYS A 78 -7.47 7.26 11.14
CA LYS A 78 -7.39 8.05 9.90
C LYS A 78 -8.28 7.47 8.82
N LYS A 79 -8.80 8.35 7.97
CA LYS A 79 -9.59 8.00 6.79
C LYS A 79 -8.64 7.79 5.61
N GLY A 80 -8.49 6.56 5.19
CA GLY A 80 -7.66 6.25 4.03
C GLY A 80 -8.40 5.39 3.01
N VAL A 81 -7.73 5.10 1.93
CA VAL A 81 -8.15 4.17 0.89
C VAL A 81 -6.93 3.60 0.19
N GLU A 82 -6.97 2.33 -0.17
CA GLU A 82 -6.03 1.74 -1.11
C GLU A 82 -6.68 1.67 -2.48
N ILE A 83 -6.10 2.41 -3.43
CA ILE A 83 -6.59 2.48 -4.81
C ILE A 83 -5.77 1.58 -5.70
N GLY A 84 -6.43 0.59 -6.31
CA GLY A 84 -5.86 -0.23 -7.36
C GLY A 84 -5.91 0.49 -8.71
N LEU A 85 -4.73 0.79 -9.24
CA LEU A 85 -4.57 1.65 -10.41
C LEU A 85 -4.33 0.85 -11.69
N GLN A 86 -5.05 1.20 -12.73
CA GLN A 86 -4.83 0.76 -14.10
C GLN A 86 -4.86 1.96 -15.04
N ASN A 87 -4.13 1.92 -16.16
CA ASN A 87 -4.03 3.05 -17.10
C ASN A 87 -5.40 3.56 -17.60
N HIS A 88 -6.38 2.69 -17.76
CA HIS A 88 -7.70 3.02 -18.30
C HIS A 88 -8.73 3.43 -17.21
N THR A 89 -8.39 3.28 -15.92
CA THR A 89 -9.27 3.66 -14.80
C THR A 89 -8.82 4.92 -14.06
N ILE A 90 -7.69 5.53 -14.46
CA ILE A 90 -7.06 6.66 -13.77
C ILE A 90 -8.03 7.81 -13.52
N ASP A 91 -8.82 8.20 -14.53
CA ASP A 91 -9.74 9.34 -14.41
C ASP A 91 -10.82 9.09 -13.36
N LYS A 92 -11.34 7.85 -13.28
CA LYS A 92 -12.32 7.43 -12.27
C LYS A 92 -11.68 7.46 -10.87
N CYS A 93 -10.46 6.96 -10.72
CA CYS A 93 -9.72 7.00 -9.47
C CYS A 93 -9.45 8.45 -9.00
N ILE A 94 -9.13 9.35 -9.93
CA ILE A 94 -8.96 10.79 -9.63
C ILE A 94 -10.26 11.41 -9.13
N GLU A 95 -11.39 11.09 -9.77
CA GLU A 95 -12.70 11.59 -9.37
C GLU A 95 -13.05 11.13 -7.96
N ASP A 96 -12.86 9.86 -7.65
CA ASP A 96 -13.12 9.32 -6.31
C ASP A 96 -12.31 10.04 -5.23
N ILE A 97 -10.99 10.19 -5.44
CA ILE A 97 -10.15 10.84 -4.44
C ILE A 97 -10.51 12.32 -4.25
N LYS A 98 -10.84 13.02 -5.34
CA LYS A 98 -11.24 14.42 -5.25
C LYS A 98 -12.62 14.65 -4.64
N SER A 99 -13.49 13.64 -4.71
CA SER A 99 -14.86 13.72 -4.22
C SER A 99 -15.00 13.41 -2.73
N HIS A 100 -13.91 12.96 -2.08
CA HIS A 100 -13.94 12.53 -0.68
C HIS A 100 -12.74 13.07 0.11
N ASP A 101 -12.98 13.34 1.40
CA ASP A 101 -11.96 13.87 2.32
C ASP A 101 -11.14 12.73 2.96
N PHE A 102 -10.08 12.33 2.28
CA PHE A 102 -9.12 11.35 2.81
C PHE A 102 -7.96 12.01 3.53
N ASP A 103 -7.51 11.36 4.61
CA ASP A 103 -6.24 11.69 5.27
C ASP A 103 -5.05 11.08 4.54
N PHE A 104 -5.27 9.93 3.88
CA PHE A 104 -4.21 9.11 3.30
C PHE A 104 -4.72 8.27 2.12
N VAL A 105 -3.92 8.17 1.09
CA VAL A 105 -4.21 7.36 -0.11
C VAL A 105 -3.01 6.53 -0.49
N ILE A 106 -3.19 5.22 -0.57
CA ILE A 106 -2.20 4.30 -1.11
C ILE A 106 -2.48 4.10 -2.59
N ALA A 107 -1.46 4.29 -3.43
CA ALA A 107 -1.50 3.96 -4.86
C ALA A 107 -0.89 2.58 -5.08
N SER A 108 -1.68 1.60 -5.47
CA SER A 108 -1.29 0.20 -5.62
C SER A 108 -1.52 -0.32 -7.04
N ILE A 109 -0.73 -1.31 -7.43
CA ILE A 109 -0.94 -2.06 -8.68
C ILE A 109 -1.33 -3.49 -8.30
N HIS A 110 -2.62 -3.78 -8.32
CA HIS A 110 -3.16 -5.13 -8.11
C HIS A 110 -3.39 -5.83 -9.43
N THR A 111 -3.69 -5.06 -10.46
CA THR A 111 -4.17 -5.53 -11.76
C THR A 111 -3.44 -4.83 -12.89
N ILE A 112 -3.03 -5.56 -13.91
CA ILE A 112 -2.44 -5.02 -15.13
C ILE A 112 -3.24 -5.52 -16.33
N ASN A 113 -3.74 -4.58 -17.15
CA ASN A 113 -4.60 -4.90 -18.31
C ASN A 113 -5.78 -5.80 -17.91
N LYS A 114 -6.43 -5.51 -16.79
CA LYS A 114 -7.56 -6.23 -16.19
C LYS A 114 -7.20 -7.58 -15.55
N PHE A 115 -5.98 -8.09 -15.70
CA PHE A 115 -5.53 -9.34 -15.09
C PHE A 115 -4.99 -9.08 -13.70
N ASP A 116 -5.60 -9.71 -12.71
CA ASP A 116 -5.15 -9.67 -11.33
C ASP A 116 -3.82 -10.41 -11.16
N LEU A 117 -2.92 -9.86 -10.33
CA LEU A 117 -1.64 -10.48 -10.02
C LEU A 117 -1.83 -11.74 -9.17
N ILE A 118 -2.83 -11.75 -8.27
CA ILE A 118 -3.08 -12.85 -7.33
C ILE A 118 -3.47 -14.15 -8.05
N ASP A 119 -4.29 -14.05 -9.10
CA ASP A 119 -4.72 -15.19 -9.90
C ASP A 119 -3.63 -15.71 -10.84
N ARG A 120 -2.48 -15.01 -10.89
CA ARG A 120 -1.32 -15.32 -11.74
C ARG A 120 -1.60 -15.26 -13.25
N ASP A 121 -2.76 -14.81 -13.67
CA ASP A 121 -3.10 -14.67 -15.09
C ASP A 121 -2.19 -13.65 -15.79
N PHE A 122 -1.76 -12.64 -15.05
CA PHE A 122 -0.76 -11.68 -15.52
C PHE A 122 0.56 -12.34 -15.94
N TYR A 123 0.95 -13.46 -15.30
CA TYR A 123 2.25 -14.12 -15.56
C TYR A 123 2.20 -15.14 -16.70
N LYS A 124 0.99 -15.48 -17.21
CA LYS A 124 0.86 -16.42 -18.31
C LYS A 124 1.66 -15.96 -19.53
N ASP A 125 2.31 -16.91 -20.17
CA ASP A 125 3.12 -16.73 -21.40
C ASP A 125 4.24 -15.67 -21.27
N LYS A 126 4.71 -15.41 -20.04
CA LYS A 126 5.82 -14.50 -19.74
C LYS A 126 6.87 -15.18 -18.88
N SER A 127 8.13 -14.88 -19.14
CA SER A 127 9.19 -15.11 -18.17
C SER A 127 9.00 -14.18 -16.96
N GLN A 128 9.56 -14.55 -15.82
CA GLN A 128 9.51 -13.70 -14.62
C GLN A 128 10.18 -12.33 -14.86
N TYR A 129 11.22 -12.28 -15.69
CA TYR A 129 11.86 -11.04 -16.10
C TYR A 129 10.90 -10.12 -16.85
N GLU A 130 10.18 -10.64 -17.84
CA GLU A 130 9.20 -9.87 -18.62
C GLU A 130 8.05 -9.38 -17.76
N ALA A 131 7.57 -10.23 -16.81
CA ALA A 131 6.53 -9.84 -15.88
C ALA A 131 6.97 -8.69 -14.96
N TYR A 132 8.17 -8.77 -14.37
CA TYR A 132 8.69 -7.71 -13.50
C TYR A 132 8.91 -6.41 -14.27
N ARG A 133 9.51 -6.48 -15.45
CA ARG A 133 9.73 -5.32 -16.30
C ARG A 133 8.41 -4.65 -16.67
N GLN A 134 7.44 -5.41 -17.14
CA GLN A 134 6.12 -4.89 -17.49
C GLN A 134 5.41 -4.26 -16.29
N TYR A 135 5.58 -4.83 -15.08
CA TYR A 135 5.02 -4.27 -13.85
C TYR A 135 5.62 -2.89 -13.55
N TYR A 136 6.95 -2.76 -13.53
CA TYR A 136 7.60 -1.48 -13.24
C TYR A 136 7.33 -0.42 -14.33
N GLU A 137 7.34 -0.80 -15.60
CA GLU A 137 6.93 0.08 -16.70
C GLU A 137 5.48 0.57 -16.55
N ASN A 138 4.57 -0.33 -16.15
CA ASN A 138 3.17 0.02 -15.91
C ASN A 138 3.03 0.99 -14.73
N LEU A 139 3.68 0.70 -13.60
CA LEU A 139 3.68 1.57 -12.42
C LEU A 139 4.21 2.96 -12.77
N TYR A 140 5.36 3.05 -13.47
CA TYR A 140 5.91 4.32 -13.92
C TYR A 140 4.94 5.12 -14.78
N ASN A 141 4.30 4.48 -15.77
CA ASN A 141 3.35 5.14 -16.66
C ASN A 141 2.08 5.62 -15.92
N ILE A 142 1.65 4.93 -14.90
CA ILE A 142 0.51 5.30 -14.07
C ILE A 142 0.84 6.52 -13.23
N ILE A 143 1.95 6.50 -12.49
CA ILE A 143 2.31 7.62 -11.59
C ILE A 143 2.70 8.90 -12.34
N LYS A 144 3.03 8.83 -13.61
CA LYS A 144 3.14 10.03 -14.47
C LYS A 144 1.83 10.80 -14.56
N LYS A 145 0.70 10.12 -14.52
CA LYS A 145 -0.64 10.67 -14.73
C LYS A 145 -1.39 10.85 -13.41
N PHE A 146 -1.29 9.86 -12.52
CA PHE A 146 -1.99 9.86 -11.24
C PHE A 146 -1.11 10.49 -10.16
N LYS A 147 -1.54 11.63 -9.62
CA LYS A 147 -0.81 12.41 -8.59
C LYS A 147 -1.57 12.49 -7.26
N ASN A 148 -2.76 11.92 -7.20
CA ASN A 148 -3.67 12.02 -6.06
C ASN A 148 -3.45 10.88 -5.05
N TYR A 149 -2.19 10.68 -4.61
CA TYR A 149 -1.84 9.66 -3.62
C TYR A 149 -0.86 10.20 -2.58
N SER A 150 -0.71 9.49 -1.48
CA SER A 150 0.27 9.78 -0.41
C SER A 150 1.54 8.97 -0.57
N VAL A 151 1.38 7.67 -0.78
CA VAL A 151 2.49 6.72 -0.95
C VAL A 151 2.18 5.68 -2.03
N LEU A 152 3.24 5.09 -2.59
CA LEU A 152 3.14 3.87 -3.39
C LEU A 152 3.06 2.68 -2.43
N GLY A 153 2.00 1.88 -2.54
CA GLY A 153 1.81 0.65 -1.78
C GLY A 153 2.71 -0.46 -2.30
N HIS A 154 3.19 -1.34 -1.42
CA HIS A 154 3.94 -2.58 -1.77
C HIS A 154 4.56 -2.54 -3.18
N LEU A 155 5.44 -1.56 -3.41
CA LEU A 155 5.96 -1.14 -4.72
C LEU A 155 6.47 -2.30 -5.60
N ASP A 156 6.93 -3.39 -5.00
CA ASP A 156 7.45 -4.58 -5.68
C ASP A 156 6.53 -5.81 -5.54
N LEU A 157 5.21 -5.59 -5.46
CA LEU A 157 4.18 -6.63 -5.28
C LEU A 157 4.28 -7.77 -6.30
N VAL A 158 4.73 -7.47 -7.50
CA VAL A 158 4.92 -8.47 -8.57
C VAL A 158 5.77 -9.67 -8.12
N LYS A 159 6.66 -9.51 -7.15
CA LYS A 159 7.48 -10.60 -6.63
C LYS A 159 6.68 -11.62 -5.83
N ARG A 160 5.63 -11.15 -5.10
CA ARG A 160 4.81 -11.97 -4.21
C ARG A 160 4.12 -13.13 -4.93
N TYR A 161 3.67 -12.90 -6.13
CA TYR A 161 2.88 -13.86 -6.92
C TYR A 161 3.69 -14.53 -8.05
N GLY A 162 4.96 -14.17 -8.22
CA GLY A 162 5.91 -14.82 -9.11
C GLY A 162 6.46 -16.14 -8.54
N ASP A 163 7.58 -16.60 -9.08
CA ASP A 163 8.33 -17.74 -8.54
C ASP A 163 9.25 -17.28 -7.42
N LEU A 164 8.86 -17.55 -6.17
CA LEU A 164 9.63 -17.16 -4.98
C LEU A 164 10.98 -17.86 -4.85
N ASN A 165 11.18 -19.00 -5.55
CA ASN A 165 12.47 -19.70 -5.53
C ASN A 165 13.50 -19.07 -6.48
N ASN A 166 13.04 -18.24 -7.42
CA ASN A 166 13.86 -17.62 -8.46
C ASN A 166 13.62 -16.11 -8.55
N ILE A 167 13.48 -15.42 -7.42
CA ILE A 167 13.31 -13.96 -7.39
C ILE A 167 14.50 -13.29 -8.09
N ILE A 168 14.20 -12.42 -9.05
CA ILE A 168 15.22 -11.67 -9.78
C ILE A 168 15.69 -10.51 -8.90
N ASP A 169 17.02 -10.30 -8.84
CA ASP A 169 17.63 -9.19 -8.10
C ASP A 169 17.12 -7.83 -8.65
N ASP A 170 16.71 -6.94 -7.76
CA ASP A 170 16.20 -5.61 -8.12
C ASP A 170 17.17 -4.76 -8.93
N LYS A 171 18.47 -5.01 -8.80
CA LYS A 171 19.50 -4.33 -9.57
C LYS A 171 19.34 -4.50 -11.08
N VAL A 172 18.68 -5.60 -11.49
CA VAL A 172 18.37 -5.87 -12.91
C VAL A 172 17.39 -4.82 -13.46
N PHE A 173 16.55 -4.27 -12.58
CA PHE A 173 15.53 -3.25 -12.88
C PHE A 173 15.87 -1.90 -12.24
N GLY A 174 17.15 -1.67 -11.95
CA GLY A 174 17.61 -0.51 -11.19
C GLY A 174 17.22 0.83 -11.84
N ASP A 175 17.28 0.92 -13.15
CA ASP A 175 16.92 2.15 -13.88
C ASP A 175 15.42 2.43 -13.81
N GLU A 176 14.56 1.41 -14.00
CA GLU A 176 13.11 1.52 -13.91
C GLU A 176 12.67 1.88 -12.48
N ILE A 177 13.26 1.23 -11.49
CA ILE A 177 13.01 1.50 -10.07
C ILE A 177 13.44 2.93 -9.72
N ASP A 178 14.61 3.37 -10.15
CA ASP A 178 15.11 4.72 -9.92
C ASP A 178 14.17 5.79 -10.49
N GLU A 179 13.66 5.60 -11.70
CA GLU A 179 12.73 6.55 -12.32
C GLU A 179 11.40 6.64 -11.56
N ILE A 180 10.89 5.50 -11.06
CA ILE A 180 9.70 5.48 -10.20
C ILE A 180 9.96 6.25 -8.90
N LEU A 181 11.06 5.96 -8.23
CA LEU A 181 11.43 6.59 -6.95
C LEU A 181 11.68 8.08 -7.10
N LYS A 182 12.43 8.50 -8.13
CA LYS A 182 12.66 9.92 -8.44
C LYS A 182 11.37 10.67 -8.69
N MET A 183 10.43 10.06 -9.42
CA MET A 183 9.14 10.67 -9.69
C MET A 183 8.31 10.83 -8.42
N ALA A 184 8.23 9.79 -7.58
CA ALA A 184 7.53 9.88 -6.31
C ALA A 184 8.13 10.99 -5.42
N ILE A 185 9.46 11.07 -5.32
CA ILE A 185 10.17 12.11 -4.56
C ILE A 185 9.88 13.51 -5.14
N TYR A 186 9.98 13.67 -6.46
CA TYR A 186 9.72 14.96 -7.12
C TYR A 186 8.29 15.46 -6.89
N ASP A 187 7.32 14.55 -6.88
CA ASP A 187 5.90 14.84 -6.63
C ASP A 187 5.59 15.05 -5.13
N GLY A 188 6.59 14.96 -4.23
CA GLY A 188 6.38 15.04 -2.78
C GLY A 188 5.62 13.85 -2.22
N LYS A 189 5.74 12.68 -2.85
CA LYS A 189 5.09 11.43 -2.46
C LYS A 189 6.08 10.48 -1.79
N GLY A 190 5.54 9.49 -1.06
CA GLY A 190 6.33 8.50 -0.37
C GLY A 190 6.18 7.08 -0.91
N ILE A 191 6.77 6.16 -0.16
CA ILE A 191 6.61 4.73 -0.33
C ILE A 191 6.15 4.08 0.97
N GLU A 192 5.40 3.01 0.86
CA GLU A 192 5.03 2.17 1.98
C GLU A 192 6.09 1.09 2.23
N ILE A 193 6.26 0.68 3.50
CA ILE A 193 6.83 -0.62 3.85
C ILE A 193 5.68 -1.50 4.31
N ASN A 194 5.37 -2.50 3.48
CA ASN A 194 4.28 -3.44 3.70
C ASN A 194 4.81 -4.71 4.36
N THR A 195 4.33 -5.00 5.56
CA THR A 195 4.86 -6.11 6.35
C THR A 195 4.19 -7.46 6.06
N SER A 196 3.27 -7.52 5.11
CA SER A 196 2.72 -8.78 4.63
C SER A 196 3.80 -9.71 4.04
N CYS A 197 4.95 -9.17 3.62
CA CYS A 197 6.12 -9.95 3.22
C CYS A 197 6.43 -11.12 4.17
N PHE A 198 6.31 -10.91 5.47
CA PHE A 198 6.53 -11.96 6.47
C PHE A 198 5.48 -13.09 6.39
N ARG A 199 4.23 -12.77 6.03
CA ARG A 199 3.15 -13.76 5.91
C ARG A 199 3.23 -14.56 4.61
N TYR A 200 3.81 -13.95 3.59
CA TYR A 200 4.04 -14.59 2.28
C TYR A 200 5.41 -15.26 2.17
N ASN A 201 6.17 -15.35 3.28
CA ASN A 201 7.52 -15.92 3.31
C ASN A 201 8.44 -15.31 2.25
N MET A 202 8.31 -14.01 2.01
CA MET A 202 9.21 -13.29 1.12
C MET A 202 10.63 -13.28 1.74
N PRO A 203 11.68 -13.39 0.94
CA PRO A 203 13.06 -13.40 1.46
C PRO A 203 13.53 -12.04 1.98
N ASP A 204 12.82 -10.96 1.64
CA ASP A 204 13.12 -9.59 2.08
C ASP A 204 11.82 -8.83 2.38
N LEU A 205 11.95 -7.56 2.75
CA LEU A 205 10.83 -6.62 2.94
C LEU A 205 10.10 -6.35 1.60
N THR A 206 8.95 -5.75 1.67
CA THR A 206 8.20 -5.20 0.53
C THR A 206 7.96 -3.70 0.78
N PRO A 207 8.60 -2.78 0.00
CA PRO A 207 9.62 -3.08 -1.00
C PRO A 207 10.94 -3.58 -0.37
N SER A 208 11.76 -4.21 -1.21
CA SER A 208 13.01 -4.82 -0.78
C SER A 208 13.99 -3.84 -0.12
N SER A 209 14.91 -4.39 0.64
CA SER A 209 16.01 -3.61 1.26
C SER A 209 16.84 -2.83 0.24
N TYR A 210 16.98 -3.34 -1.00
CA TYR A 210 17.62 -2.61 -2.10
C TYR A 210 16.84 -1.34 -2.45
N ILE A 211 15.54 -1.47 -2.70
CA ILE A 211 14.66 -0.34 -3.07
C ILE A 211 14.63 0.70 -1.94
N LEU A 212 14.52 0.27 -0.68
CA LEU A 212 14.53 1.16 0.47
C LEU A 212 15.82 1.97 0.58
N LYS A 213 16.99 1.31 0.44
CA LYS A 213 18.28 2.00 0.44
C LYS A 213 18.39 2.99 -0.72
N ARG A 214 17.93 2.56 -1.91
CA ARG A 214 17.96 3.40 -3.09
C ARG A 214 17.06 4.62 -2.97
N TYR A 215 15.85 4.45 -2.40
CA TYR A 215 14.93 5.56 -2.11
C TYR A 215 15.60 6.62 -1.23
N LYS A 216 16.26 6.17 -0.16
CA LYS A 216 17.01 7.07 0.74
C LYS A 216 18.17 7.77 0.04
N GLU A 217 18.97 7.06 -0.77
CA GLU A 217 20.10 7.63 -1.53
C GLU A 217 19.64 8.71 -2.50
N LEU A 218 18.46 8.56 -3.09
CA LEU A 218 17.82 9.54 -3.98
C LEU A 218 17.20 10.73 -3.23
N GLY A 219 17.24 10.74 -1.89
CA GLY A 219 16.69 11.82 -1.06
C GLY A 219 15.25 11.62 -0.63
N GLY A 220 14.69 10.41 -0.76
CA GLY A 220 13.35 10.09 -0.29
C GLY A 220 13.30 10.01 1.23
N GLU A 221 12.30 10.68 1.82
CA GLU A 221 12.13 10.78 3.27
C GLU A 221 10.75 10.31 3.76
N ILE A 222 9.73 10.32 2.87
CA ILE A 222 8.36 9.97 3.24
C ILE A 222 8.19 8.45 3.18
N ILE A 223 8.14 7.82 4.35
CA ILE A 223 7.92 6.37 4.50
C ILE A 223 6.79 6.12 5.49
N THR A 224 5.85 5.25 5.13
CA THR A 224 4.86 4.69 6.05
C THR A 224 5.14 3.21 6.31
N THR A 225 4.54 2.68 7.37
CA THR A 225 4.48 1.24 7.64
C THR A 225 3.04 0.78 7.59
N GLY A 226 2.78 -0.29 6.88
CA GLY A 226 1.48 -0.92 6.76
C GLY A 226 1.55 -2.43 7.01
N SER A 227 0.60 -2.95 7.78
CA SER A 227 0.52 -4.40 7.99
C SER A 227 -0.22 -5.13 6.87
N ASP A 228 -1.03 -4.41 6.10
CA ASP A 228 -1.89 -5.00 5.07
C ASP A 228 -2.78 -6.08 5.69
N SER A 229 -3.32 -5.75 6.88
CA SER A 229 -4.05 -6.70 7.71
C SER A 229 -5.50 -6.81 7.29
N HIS A 230 -5.97 -8.06 7.09
CA HIS A 230 -7.34 -8.40 6.76
C HIS A 230 -8.07 -9.10 7.94
N ASN A 231 -7.35 -9.30 9.04
CA ASN A 231 -7.89 -9.82 10.29
C ASN A 231 -7.05 -9.36 11.50
N PRO A 232 -7.58 -9.45 12.74
CA PRO A 232 -6.93 -8.93 13.92
C PRO A 232 -5.54 -9.52 14.22
N ALA A 233 -5.28 -10.78 13.82
CA ALA A 233 -3.99 -11.42 14.08
C ALA A 233 -2.84 -10.80 13.27
N GLN A 234 -3.17 -10.12 12.18
CA GLN A 234 -2.20 -9.54 11.26
C GLN A 234 -1.84 -8.09 11.61
N VAL A 235 -2.63 -7.40 12.42
CA VAL A 235 -2.41 -5.98 12.79
C VAL A 235 -1.02 -5.77 13.36
N ALA A 236 -0.28 -4.81 12.79
CA ALA A 236 1.10 -4.46 13.15
C ALA A 236 2.10 -5.65 13.15
N TYR A 237 1.81 -6.70 12.40
CA TYR A 237 2.68 -7.87 12.31
C TYR A 237 4.05 -7.49 11.75
N GLY A 238 5.13 -7.89 12.44
CA GLY A 238 6.50 -7.63 11.99
C GLY A 238 7.03 -6.21 12.22
N PHE A 239 6.23 -5.27 12.74
CA PHE A 239 6.64 -3.86 12.90
C PHE A 239 7.91 -3.67 13.71
N LYS A 240 8.11 -4.45 14.80
CA LYS A 240 9.33 -4.38 15.60
C LYS A 240 10.59 -4.61 14.76
N GLU A 241 10.55 -5.59 13.89
CA GLU A 241 11.65 -5.92 12.98
C GLU A 241 11.87 -4.83 11.94
N VAL A 242 10.79 -4.36 11.30
CA VAL A 242 10.85 -3.30 10.28
C VAL A 242 11.45 -2.03 10.87
N TYR A 243 11.00 -1.59 12.05
CA TYR A 243 11.54 -0.39 12.69
C TYR A 243 13.03 -0.53 13.04
N SER A 244 13.49 -1.73 13.43
CA SER A 244 14.91 -2.01 13.64
C SER A 244 15.68 -1.87 12.32
N ARG A 245 15.24 -2.56 11.26
CA ARG A 245 15.88 -2.50 9.93
C ARG A 245 15.93 -1.08 9.36
N LEU A 246 14.87 -0.28 9.55
CA LEU A 246 14.88 1.13 9.13
C LEU A 246 15.95 1.94 9.85
N LYS A 247 16.11 1.77 11.17
CA LYS A 247 17.18 2.41 11.93
C LYS A 247 18.56 1.99 11.44
N ASP A 248 18.76 0.70 11.19
CA ASP A 248 20.02 0.16 10.67
C ASP A 248 20.33 0.70 9.26
N MET A 249 19.32 0.96 8.44
CA MET A 249 19.45 1.65 7.15
C MET A 249 19.66 3.17 7.33
N GLY A 250 19.59 3.69 8.58
CA GLY A 250 19.79 5.10 8.93
C GLY A 250 18.58 6.00 8.64
N TYR A 251 17.38 5.46 8.54
CA TYR A 251 16.16 6.26 8.56
C TYR A 251 15.95 6.84 9.96
N LYS A 252 15.50 8.09 10.03
CA LYS A 252 15.29 8.80 11.29
C LYS A 252 13.81 8.94 11.64
N TYR A 253 12.96 8.85 10.64
CA TYR A 253 11.53 9.11 10.75
C TYR A 253 10.73 8.08 9.97
N ILE A 254 9.48 7.88 10.39
CA ILE A 254 8.38 7.39 9.59
C ILE A 254 7.36 8.51 9.46
N CYS A 255 6.40 8.37 8.55
CA CYS A 255 5.37 9.39 8.38
C CYS A 255 3.99 8.89 8.79
N THR A 256 3.22 9.78 9.39
CA THR A 256 1.77 9.73 9.50
C THR A 256 1.16 10.80 8.59
N PHE A 257 -0.14 10.76 8.38
CA PHE A 257 -0.78 11.70 7.46
C PHE A 257 -2.02 12.36 8.06
N ASP A 258 -2.26 13.60 7.64
CA ASP A 258 -3.48 14.34 7.90
C ASP A 258 -3.84 15.13 6.65
N LYS A 259 -5.04 14.90 6.10
CA LYS A 259 -5.48 15.53 4.84
C LYS A 259 -4.43 15.48 3.74
N MET A 260 -3.88 14.29 3.51
CA MET A 260 -2.83 14.01 2.52
C MET A 260 -1.47 14.70 2.78
N ASN A 261 -1.27 15.33 3.95
CA ASN A 261 0.00 15.95 4.32
C ASN A 261 0.78 15.04 5.28
N ALA A 262 2.05 14.83 4.98
CA ALA A 262 2.93 13.99 5.79
C ALA A 262 3.40 14.69 7.07
N ASN A 263 3.33 13.98 8.21
CA ASN A 263 3.88 14.37 9.50
C ASN A 263 5.01 13.42 9.87
N PHE A 264 6.20 13.94 10.13
CA PHE A 264 7.38 13.14 10.43
C PHE A 264 7.44 12.75 11.90
N ILE A 265 7.44 11.46 12.17
CA ILE A 265 7.52 10.87 13.51
C ILE A 265 8.87 10.20 13.69
N LYS A 266 9.59 10.55 14.76
CA LYS A 266 10.91 9.99 15.05
C LYS A 266 10.82 8.49 15.35
N LEU A 267 11.68 7.69 14.69
CA LEU A 267 11.84 6.24 14.88
C LEU A 267 12.43 5.86 16.25
#